data_4c85fd1439546428832ee2511729dcb2
#
_entry.id   4c85fd1439546428832ee2511729dcb2
#
_cell.length_a   1.000
_cell.length_b   1.000
_cell.length_c   1.000
_cell.angle_alpha   90.00
_cell.angle_beta   90.00
_cell.angle_gamma   90.00
#
_symmetry.space_group_name_H-M   'P 1'
#
loop_
_entity.id
_entity.type
_entity.pdbx_description
1 polymer ?
#
loop_
_entity_poly.entity_id
_entity_poly.type
_entity_poly.pdbx_seq_one_letter_code
_entity_poly.pdbx_strand_id
1 'polypeptide(L)'
;ILKKKNYLFVDGRYTIQAKQESAKNFNIIEIHKRLPHTIIKNLNLGYDPKIFTSKNLKYYFSNNNHIPINNNLIDQIFRFKEKKTKPFYSLKKNIVGESHHSKILKVINYLKSNKADYLFTTAPENVAWLLNIRGYDNPNSPIPNARLIIDKNKKLFLITKKNNAKKIIDEKKINKNQVINNKDLPNLISNLKGKKFIIDNKSC
;
A
#
# COMPACT_ATOMS: atom_id res chain seq x y z
N ILE A 1 6.52 -17.80 -12.41
CA ILE A 1 6.50 -18.64 -13.65
C ILE A 1 7.94 -18.94 -14.01
N LEU A 2 8.27 -20.20 -14.12
CA LEU A 2 9.59 -20.70 -14.53
C LEU A 2 9.46 -21.49 -15.83
N LYS A 3 10.53 -21.58 -16.64
CA LYS A 3 10.51 -22.26 -17.96
C LYS A 3 9.87 -23.65 -17.96
N LYS A 4 9.98 -24.41 -16.85
CA LYS A 4 9.50 -25.80 -16.78
C LYS A 4 8.42 -26.05 -15.70
N LYS A 5 8.23 -25.13 -14.74
CA LYS A 5 7.30 -25.34 -13.61
C LYS A 5 6.75 -24.01 -13.14
N ASN A 6 5.46 -23.97 -12.85
CA ASN A 6 4.82 -22.83 -12.17
C ASN A 6 4.56 -23.20 -10.72
N TYR A 7 4.85 -22.31 -9.80
CA TYR A 7 4.56 -22.49 -8.38
C TYR A 7 3.55 -21.46 -7.92
N LEU A 8 2.59 -21.91 -7.12
CA LEU A 8 1.64 -21.07 -6.42
C LEU A 8 1.83 -21.28 -4.92
N PHE A 9 2.40 -20.27 -4.26
CA PHE A 9 2.56 -20.26 -2.81
C PHE A 9 1.31 -19.68 -2.17
N VAL A 10 0.69 -20.44 -1.28
CA VAL A 10 -0.56 -20.05 -0.62
C VAL A 10 -0.45 -20.22 0.89
N ASP A 11 -1.25 -19.44 1.61
CA ASP A 11 -1.54 -19.69 3.01
C ASP A 11 -2.38 -20.98 3.15
N GLY A 12 -2.21 -21.72 4.22
CA GLY A 12 -2.89 -23.01 4.44
C GLY A 12 -4.41 -22.94 4.35
N ARG A 13 -5.01 -21.78 4.65
CA ARG A 13 -6.45 -21.53 4.52
C ARG A 13 -6.95 -21.61 3.07
N TYR A 14 -6.09 -21.37 2.10
CA TYR A 14 -6.43 -21.33 0.67
C TYR A 14 -6.02 -22.57 -0.12
N THR A 15 -5.52 -23.61 0.52
CA THR A 15 -4.98 -24.81 -0.16
C THR A 15 -6.02 -25.52 -1.00
N ILE A 16 -7.25 -25.68 -0.49
CA ILE A 16 -8.35 -26.34 -1.19
C ILE A 16 -8.78 -25.50 -2.39
N GLN A 17 -9.02 -24.21 -2.19
CA GLN A 17 -9.39 -23.27 -3.24
C GLN A 17 -8.32 -23.22 -4.35
N ALA A 18 -7.05 -23.12 -3.99
CA ALA A 18 -5.96 -23.11 -4.94
C ALA A 18 -5.93 -24.38 -5.82
N LYS A 19 -6.17 -25.56 -5.23
CA LYS A 19 -6.26 -26.84 -5.98
C LYS A 19 -7.42 -26.83 -6.97
N GLN A 20 -8.57 -26.31 -6.57
CA GLN A 20 -9.76 -26.25 -7.42
C GLN A 20 -9.63 -25.25 -8.57
N GLU A 21 -9.12 -24.03 -8.28
CA GLU A 21 -9.11 -22.92 -9.23
C GLU A 21 -7.89 -22.91 -10.14
N SER A 22 -6.72 -23.36 -9.69
CA SER A 22 -5.50 -23.34 -10.52
C SER A 22 -5.29 -24.61 -11.35
N ALA A 23 -6.11 -25.63 -11.14
CA ALA A 23 -6.06 -26.91 -11.83
C ALA A 23 -4.63 -27.54 -11.84
N LYS A 24 -4.21 -28.10 -13.00
CA LYS A 24 -2.90 -28.72 -13.18
C LYS A 24 -1.78 -27.73 -13.56
N ASN A 25 -2.10 -26.45 -13.69
CA ASN A 25 -1.14 -25.45 -14.20
C ASN A 25 -0.08 -25.03 -13.17
N PHE A 26 -0.33 -25.26 -11.88
CA PHE A 26 0.56 -24.84 -10.80
C PHE A 26 0.87 -25.96 -9.81
N ASN A 27 2.12 -25.99 -9.33
CA ASN A 27 2.49 -26.74 -8.14
C ASN A 27 2.14 -25.90 -6.91
N ILE A 28 1.15 -26.31 -6.15
CA ILE A 28 0.66 -25.59 -4.98
C ILE A 28 1.50 -25.93 -3.77
N ILE A 29 1.99 -24.91 -3.08
CA ILE A 29 2.86 -25.03 -1.91
C ILE A 29 2.31 -24.16 -0.78
N GLU A 30 2.11 -24.77 0.37
CA GLU A 30 1.78 -24.03 1.59
C GLU A 30 3.03 -23.31 2.09
N ILE A 31 2.97 -21.96 2.10
CA ILE A 31 4.12 -21.10 2.34
C ILE A 31 4.74 -21.28 3.74
N HIS A 32 3.94 -21.65 4.74
CA HIS A 32 4.42 -21.90 6.10
C HIS A 32 5.11 -23.27 6.25
N LYS A 33 4.84 -24.22 5.35
CA LYS A 33 5.53 -25.53 5.33
C LYS A 33 6.82 -25.45 4.54
N ARG A 34 6.84 -24.64 3.47
CA ARG A 34 8.00 -24.53 2.60
C ARG A 34 8.14 -23.16 1.98
N LEU A 35 9.16 -22.42 2.37
CA LEU A 35 9.40 -21.08 1.87
C LEU A 35 9.92 -21.06 0.43
N PRO A 36 9.57 -20.05 -0.38
CA PRO A 36 9.98 -19.96 -1.79
C PRO A 36 11.48 -20.10 -2.03
N HIS A 37 12.32 -19.49 -1.20
CA HIS A 37 13.78 -19.54 -1.35
C HIS A 37 14.38 -20.94 -1.24
N THR A 38 13.64 -21.91 -0.68
CA THR A 38 14.10 -23.30 -0.62
C THR A 38 13.97 -24.03 -1.96
N ILE A 39 13.13 -23.54 -2.86
CA ILE A 39 12.80 -24.14 -4.16
C ILE A 39 13.34 -23.29 -5.32
N ILE A 40 13.16 -21.97 -5.22
CA ILE A 40 13.54 -21.01 -6.26
C ILE A 40 14.88 -20.41 -5.87
N LYS A 41 15.94 -20.82 -6.56
CA LYS A 41 17.33 -20.47 -6.24
C LYS A 41 18.12 -20.15 -7.50
N ASN A 42 19.11 -19.26 -7.35
CA ASN A 42 20.11 -18.94 -8.38
C ASN A 42 19.50 -18.48 -9.70
N LEU A 43 18.41 -17.71 -9.64
CA LEU A 43 17.72 -17.18 -10.79
C LEU A 43 17.74 -15.65 -10.83
N ASN A 44 17.62 -15.10 -12.02
CA ASN A 44 17.21 -13.72 -12.23
C ASN A 44 15.69 -13.67 -12.07
N LEU A 45 15.23 -13.19 -10.91
CA LEU A 45 13.81 -13.17 -10.54
C LEU A 45 13.23 -11.77 -10.78
N GLY A 46 12.39 -11.64 -11.80
CA GLY A 46 11.59 -10.44 -12.04
C GLY A 46 10.50 -10.28 -10.97
N TYR A 47 10.32 -9.09 -10.45
CA TYR A 47 9.28 -8.80 -9.47
C TYR A 47 8.63 -7.43 -9.72
N ASP A 48 7.37 -7.27 -9.29
CA ASP A 48 6.69 -5.98 -9.29
C ASP A 48 7.03 -5.20 -8.01
N PRO A 49 7.74 -4.04 -8.12
CA PRO A 49 8.13 -3.25 -6.96
C PRO A 49 6.95 -2.58 -6.23
N LYS A 50 5.75 -2.57 -6.83
CA LYS A 50 4.53 -2.09 -6.16
C LYS A 50 3.93 -3.10 -5.19
N ILE A 51 4.29 -4.39 -5.32
CA ILE A 51 3.73 -5.49 -4.53
C ILE A 51 4.74 -6.02 -3.51
N PHE A 52 6.03 -6.02 -3.84
CA PHE A 52 7.09 -6.57 -2.99
C PHE A 52 7.96 -5.48 -2.38
N THR A 53 8.10 -5.50 -1.06
CA THR A 53 9.13 -4.72 -0.37
C THR A 53 10.49 -5.41 -0.44
N SER A 54 11.59 -4.66 -0.28
CA SER A 54 12.94 -5.24 -0.18
C SER A 54 13.05 -6.28 0.95
N LYS A 55 12.32 -6.08 2.05
CA LYS A 55 12.25 -7.02 3.17
C LYS A 55 11.59 -8.34 2.76
N ASN A 56 10.46 -8.27 2.03
CA ASN A 56 9.76 -9.46 1.54
C ASN A 56 10.60 -10.23 0.53
N LEU A 57 11.29 -9.54 -0.37
CA LEU A 57 12.18 -10.17 -1.34
C LEU A 57 13.33 -10.90 -0.66
N LYS A 58 13.99 -10.28 0.32
CA LYS A 58 15.06 -10.92 1.11
C LYS A 58 14.55 -12.11 1.91
N TYR A 59 13.34 -12.05 2.43
CA TYR A 59 12.78 -13.15 3.22
C TYR A 59 12.34 -14.34 2.36
N TYR A 60 11.57 -14.07 1.29
CA TYR A 60 10.99 -15.14 0.48
C TYR A 60 11.89 -15.63 -0.65
N PHE A 61 12.81 -14.80 -1.14
CA PHE A 61 13.58 -15.08 -2.36
C PHE A 61 15.07 -14.74 -2.22
N SER A 62 15.64 -14.88 -1.01
CA SER A 62 17.02 -14.47 -0.67
C SER A 62 18.10 -14.97 -1.64
N ASN A 63 17.92 -16.17 -2.18
CA ASN A 63 18.94 -16.84 -3.00
C ASN A 63 18.78 -16.53 -4.51
N ASN A 64 18.29 -15.35 -4.87
CA ASN A 64 18.05 -14.93 -6.25
C ASN A 64 18.54 -13.51 -6.50
N ASN A 65 18.86 -13.21 -7.76
CA ASN A 65 19.07 -11.86 -8.21
C ASN A 65 17.70 -11.21 -8.52
N HIS A 66 17.38 -10.08 -7.87
CA HIS A 66 16.07 -9.45 -7.95
C HIS A 66 16.08 -8.34 -9.01
N ILE A 67 15.23 -8.48 -10.05
CA ILE A 67 15.11 -7.53 -11.15
C ILE A 67 13.73 -6.86 -11.09
N PRO A 68 13.62 -5.53 -10.82
CA PRO A 68 12.34 -4.86 -10.82
C PRO A 68 11.73 -4.80 -12.22
N ILE A 69 10.46 -5.17 -12.34
CA ILE A 69 9.68 -5.10 -13.57
C ILE A 69 8.61 -4.01 -13.41
N ASN A 70 8.72 -2.92 -14.14
CA ASN A 70 7.81 -1.78 -14.01
C ASN A 70 6.41 -2.05 -14.54
N ASN A 71 6.28 -2.91 -15.54
CA ASN A 71 5.01 -3.30 -16.13
C ASN A 71 4.62 -4.70 -15.68
N ASN A 72 3.68 -4.78 -14.75
CA ASN A 72 3.18 -6.05 -14.26
C ASN A 72 2.55 -6.85 -15.40
N LEU A 73 3.00 -8.09 -15.59
CA LEU A 73 2.53 -8.96 -16.68
C LEU A 73 1.05 -9.33 -16.53
N ILE A 74 0.55 -9.41 -15.29
CA ILE A 74 -0.86 -9.70 -15.02
C ILE A 74 -1.75 -8.54 -15.45
N ASP A 75 -1.34 -7.29 -15.19
CA ASP A 75 -2.08 -6.09 -15.58
C ASP A 75 -2.19 -5.94 -17.13
N GLN A 76 -1.29 -6.58 -17.87
CA GLN A 76 -1.37 -6.60 -19.35
C GLN A 76 -2.45 -7.53 -19.87
N ILE A 77 -2.74 -8.61 -19.15
CA ILE A 77 -3.69 -9.65 -19.55
C ILE A 77 -5.05 -9.42 -18.92
N PHE A 78 -5.07 -8.98 -17.65
CA PHE A 78 -6.27 -8.83 -16.87
C PHE A 78 -6.56 -7.35 -16.59
N ARG A 79 -7.58 -6.80 -17.25
CA ARG A 79 -8.04 -5.43 -17.01
C ARG A 79 -9.09 -5.42 -15.90
N PHE A 80 -8.73 -4.91 -14.74
CA PHE A 80 -9.69 -4.66 -13.66
C PHE A 80 -10.69 -3.58 -14.09
N LYS A 81 -11.99 -3.89 -14.06
CA LYS A 81 -13.04 -2.87 -14.22
C LYS A 81 -12.96 -1.92 -13.01
N GLU A 82 -12.76 -0.63 -13.28
CA GLU A 82 -12.83 0.37 -12.22
C GLU A 82 -14.22 0.37 -11.58
N LYS A 83 -14.28 0.03 -10.29
CA LYS A 83 -15.52 0.16 -9.52
C LYS A 83 -15.82 1.64 -9.28
N LYS A 84 -17.11 2.02 -9.35
CA LYS A 84 -17.56 3.33 -8.91
C LYS A 84 -17.20 3.49 -7.43
N THR A 85 -16.41 4.51 -7.11
CA THR A 85 -15.99 4.77 -5.73
C THR A 85 -17.02 5.67 -5.04
N LYS A 86 -17.26 5.42 -3.76
CA LYS A 86 -18.06 6.30 -2.90
C LYS A 86 -17.12 7.23 -2.11
N PRO A 87 -17.58 8.44 -1.74
CA PRO A 87 -16.79 9.34 -0.91
C PRO A 87 -16.43 8.71 0.44
N PHE A 88 -15.24 9.02 0.93
CA PHE A 88 -14.85 8.70 2.30
C PHE A 88 -15.76 9.39 3.30
N TYR A 89 -15.92 8.81 4.47
CA TYR A 89 -16.70 9.38 5.55
C TYR A 89 -15.90 9.48 6.85
N SER A 90 -16.25 10.47 7.65
CA SER A 90 -15.62 10.69 8.94
C SER A 90 -16.32 9.89 10.04
N LEU A 91 -15.53 9.42 11.01
CA LEU A 91 -16.08 8.91 12.25
C LEU A 91 -16.46 10.08 13.17
N LYS A 92 -17.57 9.92 13.88
CA LYS A 92 -18.04 10.90 14.87
C LYS A 92 -17.07 11.01 16.05
N LYS A 93 -17.02 12.20 16.67
CA LYS A 93 -16.08 12.48 17.77
C LYS A 93 -16.25 11.54 18.97
N ASN A 94 -17.47 11.10 19.26
CA ASN A 94 -17.76 10.18 20.35
C ASN A 94 -17.35 8.71 20.09
N ILE A 95 -16.95 8.38 18.85
CA ILE A 95 -16.49 7.03 18.47
C ILE A 95 -14.96 6.96 18.48
N VAL A 96 -14.29 8.10 18.18
CA VAL A 96 -12.84 8.14 18.11
C VAL A 96 -12.26 8.60 19.45
N GLY A 97 -11.39 7.81 20.05
CA GLY A 97 -10.75 8.17 21.33
C GLY A 97 -9.85 9.39 21.25
N GLU A 98 -9.34 9.73 20.05
CA GLU A 98 -8.43 10.86 19.83
C GLU A 98 -8.75 11.57 18.52
N SER A 99 -8.70 12.90 18.50
CA SER A 99 -8.92 13.70 17.30
C SER A 99 -7.81 13.49 16.25
N HIS A 100 -8.17 13.59 14.96
CA HIS A 100 -7.16 13.54 13.89
C HIS A 100 -6.10 14.64 14.04
N HIS A 101 -6.49 15.82 14.52
CA HIS A 101 -5.58 16.94 14.75
C HIS A 101 -4.50 16.60 15.80
N SER A 102 -4.88 16.02 16.93
CA SER A 102 -3.96 15.56 17.97
C SER A 102 -2.99 14.49 17.42
N LYS A 103 -3.48 13.53 16.66
CA LYS A 103 -2.66 12.49 16.03
C LYS A 103 -1.63 13.07 15.07
N ILE A 104 -2.04 14.02 14.21
CA ILE A 104 -1.13 14.71 13.28
C ILE A 104 -0.07 15.49 14.04
N LEU A 105 -0.39 16.17 15.14
CA LEU A 105 0.58 16.87 15.97
C LEU A 105 1.63 15.91 16.56
N LYS A 106 1.21 14.71 17.01
CA LYS A 106 2.16 13.69 17.48
C LYS A 106 3.12 13.26 16.37
N VAL A 107 2.62 13.07 15.14
CA VAL A 107 3.47 12.76 13.98
C VAL A 107 4.46 13.90 13.68
N ILE A 108 4.01 15.15 13.74
CA ILE A 108 4.87 16.31 13.50
C ILE A 108 5.99 16.40 14.55
N ASN A 109 5.67 16.17 15.82
CA ASN A 109 6.65 16.15 16.89
C ASN A 109 7.66 15.02 16.68
N TYR A 110 7.20 13.85 16.27
CA TYR A 110 8.06 12.72 15.91
C TYR A 110 8.98 13.02 14.73
N LEU A 111 8.48 13.69 13.69
CA LEU A 111 9.30 14.14 12.56
C LEU A 111 10.41 15.10 13.01
N LYS A 112 10.06 16.08 13.84
CA LYS A 112 11.02 17.06 14.36
C LYS A 112 12.09 16.42 15.23
N SER A 113 11.73 15.50 16.13
CA SER A 113 12.69 14.80 17.01
C SER A 113 13.65 13.91 16.22
N ASN A 114 13.22 13.35 15.08
CA ASN A 114 14.05 12.53 14.20
C ASN A 114 14.75 13.33 13.08
N LYS A 115 14.68 14.67 13.13
CA LYS A 115 15.25 15.55 12.08
C LYS A 115 14.82 15.12 10.67
N ALA A 116 13.56 14.72 10.51
CA ALA A 116 12.96 14.32 9.26
C ALA A 116 12.01 15.40 8.73
N ASP A 117 11.87 15.49 7.41
CA ASP A 117 11.02 16.49 6.78
C ASP A 117 9.60 15.98 6.56
N TYR A 118 9.45 14.68 6.24
CA TYR A 118 8.19 14.06 5.84
C TYR A 118 8.00 12.68 6.44
N LEU A 119 6.76 12.35 6.77
CA LEU A 119 6.28 10.97 6.90
C LEU A 119 5.51 10.62 5.64
N PHE A 120 5.83 9.50 4.99
CA PHE A 120 5.01 8.92 3.94
C PHE A 120 4.47 7.57 4.39
N THR A 121 3.16 7.48 4.56
CA THR A 121 2.47 6.23 4.87
C THR A 121 1.67 5.74 3.66
N THR A 122 1.94 4.51 3.24
CA THR A 122 1.26 3.81 2.14
C THR A 122 0.22 2.83 2.65
N ALA A 123 0.28 2.44 3.92
CA ALA A 123 -0.70 1.59 4.57
C ALA A 123 -2.04 2.33 4.75
N PRO A 124 -3.10 1.93 4.05
CA PRO A 124 -4.37 2.67 4.05
C PRO A 124 -5.09 2.64 5.41
N GLU A 125 -4.87 1.61 6.22
CA GLU A 125 -5.34 1.53 7.62
C GLU A 125 -4.72 2.62 8.50
N ASN A 126 -3.44 2.95 8.29
CA ASN A 126 -2.78 4.04 9.01
C ASN A 126 -3.35 5.40 8.61
N VAL A 127 -3.66 5.59 7.33
CA VAL A 127 -4.35 6.80 6.84
C VAL A 127 -5.74 6.91 7.47
N ALA A 128 -6.50 5.82 7.49
CA ALA A 128 -7.81 5.74 8.10
C ALA A 128 -7.78 6.14 9.59
N TRP A 129 -6.79 5.64 10.32
CA TRP A 129 -6.61 5.93 11.74
C TRP A 129 -6.17 7.37 11.97
N LEU A 130 -5.16 7.86 11.25
CA LEU A 130 -4.62 9.22 11.40
C LEU A 130 -5.68 10.28 11.13
N LEU A 131 -6.49 10.12 10.08
CA LEU A 131 -7.50 11.10 9.68
C LEU A 131 -8.89 10.83 10.29
N ASN A 132 -9.07 9.76 11.04
CA ASN A 132 -10.38 9.32 11.55
C ASN A 132 -11.42 9.19 10.42
N ILE A 133 -11.05 8.59 9.31
CA ILE A 133 -11.90 8.38 8.14
C ILE A 133 -12.07 6.90 7.82
N ARG A 134 -13.13 6.61 7.07
CA ARG A 134 -13.40 5.27 6.52
C ARG A 134 -13.78 5.40 5.05
N GLY A 135 -13.67 4.29 4.32
CA GLY A 135 -13.99 4.22 2.89
C GLY A 135 -14.88 3.03 2.55
N TYR A 136 -15.33 2.98 1.31
CA TYR A 136 -16.12 1.90 0.72
C TYR A 136 -15.37 1.20 -0.41
N ASP A 137 -14.06 1.39 -0.48
CA ASP A 137 -13.22 0.88 -1.60
C ASP A 137 -13.07 -0.64 -1.53
N ASN A 138 -13.14 -1.20 -0.33
CA ASN A 138 -13.11 -2.64 -0.10
C ASN A 138 -14.47 -3.11 0.44
N PRO A 139 -15.11 -4.13 -0.17
CA PRO A 139 -16.43 -4.62 0.26
C PRO A 139 -16.45 -5.19 1.69
N ASN A 140 -15.33 -5.75 2.14
CA ASN A 140 -15.21 -6.46 3.41
C ASN A 140 -14.44 -5.67 4.49
N SER A 141 -14.03 -4.44 4.19
CA SER A 141 -13.25 -3.61 5.12
C SER A 141 -13.51 -2.12 4.86
N PRO A 142 -13.81 -1.32 5.90
CA PRO A 142 -14.09 0.11 5.76
C PRO A 142 -12.82 0.97 5.60
N ILE A 143 -11.76 0.41 5.04
CA ILE A 143 -10.47 1.10 4.86
C ILE A 143 -10.49 1.90 3.55
N PRO A 144 -10.16 3.21 3.59
CA PRO A 144 -10.09 4.06 2.41
C PRO A 144 -8.85 3.73 1.58
N ASN A 145 -8.98 3.57 0.27
CA ASN A 145 -7.81 3.41 -0.61
C ASN A 145 -7.10 4.76 -0.80
N ALA A 146 -6.24 5.09 0.12
CA ALA A 146 -5.50 6.34 0.16
C ALA A 146 -4.10 6.15 0.75
N ARG A 147 -3.18 7.06 0.37
CA ARG A 147 -1.86 7.22 0.98
C ARG A 147 -1.76 8.64 1.53
N LEU A 148 -0.83 8.88 2.44
CA LEU A 148 -0.71 10.18 3.09
C LEU A 148 0.77 10.56 3.23
N ILE A 149 1.09 11.81 2.84
CA ILE A 149 2.36 12.46 3.18
C ILE A 149 2.06 13.59 4.15
N ILE A 150 2.81 13.64 5.24
CA ILE A 150 2.71 14.68 6.27
C ILE A 150 4.06 15.37 6.37
N ASP A 151 4.10 16.68 6.27
CA ASP A 151 5.32 17.44 6.50
C ASP A 151 5.44 17.92 7.95
N LYS A 152 6.65 18.27 8.38
CA LYS A 152 6.94 18.80 9.71
C LYS A 152 6.31 20.16 10.02
N ASN A 153 5.75 20.85 8.99
CA ASN A 153 5.08 22.16 9.09
C ASN A 153 3.55 22.04 8.98
N LYS A 154 2.99 20.89 9.27
CA LYS A 154 1.53 20.60 9.26
C LYS A 154 0.88 20.51 7.87
N LYS A 155 1.63 20.51 6.77
CA LYS A 155 1.06 20.32 5.45
C LYS A 155 0.79 18.83 5.20
N LEU A 156 -0.40 18.53 4.71
CA LEU A 156 -0.84 17.18 4.38
C LEU A 156 -0.98 17.05 2.87
N PHE A 157 -0.64 15.87 2.33
CA PHE A 157 -0.96 15.49 0.95
C PHE A 157 -1.65 14.14 1.00
N LEU A 158 -2.95 14.14 0.75
CA LEU A 158 -3.76 12.92 0.65
C LEU A 158 -3.77 12.44 -0.79
N ILE A 159 -3.17 11.29 -1.03
CA ILE A 159 -3.07 10.69 -2.35
C ILE A 159 -4.25 9.75 -2.55
N THR A 160 -5.22 10.19 -3.34
CA THR A 160 -6.45 9.45 -3.68
C THR A 160 -7.17 10.10 -4.86
N LYS A 161 -8.27 9.49 -5.34
CA LYS A 161 -9.16 10.13 -6.33
C LYS A 161 -9.91 11.31 -5.68
N LYS A 162 -10.00 12.45 -6.37
CA LYS A 162 -10.67 13.65 -5.84
C LYS A 162 -12.11 13.38 -5.36
N ASN A 163 -12.87 12.57 -6.07
CA ASN A 163 -14.23 12.20 -5.69
C ASN A 163 -14.31 11.47 -4.35
N ASN A 164 -13.29 10.65 -4.01
CA ASN A 164 -13.24 9.95 -2.72
C ASN A 164 -13.07 10.93 -1.56
N ALA A 165 -12.32 12.03 -1.78
CA ALA A 165 -12.04 13.01 -0.75
C ALA A 165 -13.14 14.08 -0.57
N LYS A 166 -14.15 14.14 -1.46
CA LYS A 166 -15.15 15.22 -1.49
C LYS A 166 -15.72 15.53 -0.10
N LYS A 167 -16.30 14.54 0.58
CA LYS A 167 -16.94 14.74 1.89
C LYS A 167 -15.98 15.23 2.97
N ILE A 168 -14.76 14.71 3.03
CA ILE A 168 -13.76 15.11 4.04
C ILE A 168 -13.16 16.49 3.76
N ILE A 169 -13.23 16.96 2.50
CA ILE A 169 -12.94 18.35 2.13
C ILE A 169 -14.06 19.27 2.64
N ASP A 170 -15.32 18.92 2.40
CA ASP A 170 -16.49 19.67 2.87
C ASP A 170 -16.50 19.77 4.42
N GLU A 171 -16.04 18.72 5.10
CA GLU A 171 -15.86 18.68 6.56
C GLU A 171 -14.58 19.42 7.04
N LYS A 172 -13.84 20.08 6.16
CA LYS A 172 -12.60 20.83 6.45
C LYS A 172 -11.49 20.00 7.14
N LYS A 173 -11.49 18.68 6.99
CA LYS A 173 -10.40 17.83 7.48
C LYS A 173 -9.15 17.94 6.63
N ILE A 174 -9.33 18.21 5.35
CA ILE A 174 -8.25 18.43 4.39
C ILE A 174 -8.71 19.47 3.36
N ASN A 175 -7.78 20.27 2.86
CA ASN A 175 -8.09 21.26 1.82
C ASN A 175 -8.04 20.61 0.43
N LYS A 176 -8.82 21.14 -0.51
CA LYS A 176 -8.90 20.64 -1.90
C LYS A 176 -7.53 20.57 -2.60
N ASN A 177 -6.65 21.54 -2.35
CA ASN A 177 -5.29 21.61 -2.91
C ASN A 177 -4.32 20.61 -2.28
N GLN A 178 -4.69 19.97 -1.19
CA GLN A 178 -3.92 18.91 -0.51
C GLN A 178 -4.28 17.50 -1.02
N VAL A 179 -5.29 17.37 -1.87
CA VAL A 179 -5.68 16.09 -2.48
C VAL A 179 -4.95 15.94 -3.80
N ILE A 180 -4.10 14.92 -3.86
CA ILE A 180 -3.25 14.60 -5.00
C ILE A 180 -3.78 13.33 -5.68
N ASN A 181 -3.88 13.35 -7.02
CA ASN A 181 -4.25 12.13 -7.74
C ASN A 181 -3.09 11.13 -7.71
N ASN A 182 -3.39 9.82 -7.71
CA ASN A 182 -2.36 8.78 -7.76
C ASN A 182 -1.38 8.94 -8.93
N LYS A 183 -1.84 9.46 -10.06
CA LYS A 183 -1.00 9.71 -11.25
C LYS A 183 0.05 10.81 -11.03
N ASP A 184 -0.24 11.74 -10.12
CA ASP A 184 0.62 12.90 -9.85
C ASP A 184 1.62 12.65 -8.72
N LEU A 185 1.52 11.49 -8.03
CA LEU A 185 2.42 11.13 -6.94
C LEU A 185 3.91 11.09 -7.35
N PRO A 186 4.31 10.52 -8.52
CA PRO A 186 5.71 10.54 -8.93
C PRO A 186 6.27 11.97 -9.05
N ASN A 187 5.50 12.89 -9.62
CA ASN A 187 5.90 14.31 -9.74
C ASN A 187 6.01 14.97 -8.37
N LEU A 188 5.07 14.70 -7.46
CA LEU A 188 5.16 15.20 -6.08
C LEU A 188 6.43 14.73 -5.39
N ILE A 189 6.76 13.44 -5.47
CA ILE A 189 7.98 12.88 -4.86
C ILE A 189 9.24 13.48 -5.51
N SER A 190 9.27 13.65 -6.82
CA SER A 190 10.39 14.29 -7.53
C SER A 190 10.63 15.73 -7.05
N ASN A 191 9.58 16.50 -6.81
CA ASN A 191 9.67 17.87 -6.27
C ASN A 191 10.16 17.91 -4.80
N LEU A 192 10.11 16.78 -4.10
CA LEU A 192 10.61 16.65 -2.73
C LEU A 192 11.99 15.98 -2.67
N LYS A 193 12.70 15.89 -3.79
CA LYS A 193 14.07 15.34 -3.86
C LYS A 193 15.00 16.07 -2.88
N GLY A 194 15.87 15.30 -2.22
CA GLY A 194 16.82 15.84 -1.22
C GLY A 194 16.22 16.02 0.19
N LYS A 195 14.93 15.76 0.37
CA LYS A 195 14.28 15.78 1.68
C LYS A 195 14.36 14.41 2.38
N LYS A 196 14.36 14.44 3.72
CA LYS A 196 14.43 13.25 4.56
C LYS A 196 13.04 12.72 4.85
N PHE A 197 12.77 11.49 4.41
CA PHE A 197 11.50 10.79 4.64
C PHE A 197 11.61 9.72 5.72
N ILE A 198 10.59 9.62 6.55
CA ILE A 198 10.28 8.43 7.35
C ILE A 198 9.24 7.62 6.56
N ILE A 199 9.53 6.35 6.34
CA ILE A 199 8.65 5.40 5.64
C ILE A 199 8.52 4.11 6.45
N ASP A 200 7.41 3.39 6.27
CA ASP A 200 7.27 2.03 6.77
C ASP A 200 7.93 1.04 5.79
N ASN A 201 8.91 0.30 6.26
CA ASN A 201 9.60 -0.72 5.44
C ASN A 201 8.84 -2.04 5.29
N LYS A 202 7.68 -2.16 5.93
CA LYS A 202 6.81 -3.34 5.84
C LYS A 202 5.68 -3.18 4.83
N SER A 203 5.39 -1.96 4.40
CA SER A 203 4.36 -1.65 3.39
C SER A 203 5.00 -1.16 2.09
N CYS A 204 4.36 -1.51 0.98
CA CYS A 204 4.78 -1.08 -0.36
C CYS A 204 4.30 0.33 -0.70
#